data_1d8a96adbc265bbc86624a8b33b7dbd8
#
_entry.id   1d8a96adbc265bbc86624a8b33b7dbd8
#
_cell.length_a   1.000
_cell.length_b   1.000
_cell.length_c   1.000
_cell.angle_alpha   90.00
_cell.angle_beta   90.00
_cell.angle_gamma   90.00
#
_symmetry.space_group_name_H-M   'P 1'
#
loop_
_entity.id
_entity.type
_entity.pdbx_description
1 polymer ?
#
loop_
_entity_poly.entity_id
_entity_poly.type
_entity_poly.pdbx_seq_one_letter_code
_entity_poly.pdbx_strand_id
1 'polypeptide(L)'
;GFVTIDQHTEIVDAGARVQVRLIGGRIEPADLVIIGSHCVGLDLVVGKLLRGGIRAKTMHVGSTGGLAAAKRGECDVAGIHLMDPATGAYNTHLLTDALALVAGYGRMQGVVYRRGDARFEGRTAEDAVRAALADSDCTMVSRNAGSGTRVIIDQLLGARRPPGYGVQTRSHNAVAAAVAQGRADWGVAIDTVARAYGLAFLPLREERYDFVV
;
A
#
# COMPACT_ATOMS: atom_id res chain seq x y z
N GLY A 1 20.34 -12.38 -10.27
CA GLY A 1 21.20 -13.53 -10.40
C GLY A 1 20.41 -14.84 -10.40
N PHE A 2 21.04 -15.93 -10.77
CA PHE A 2 20.47 -17.26 -10.67
C PHE A 2 21.52 -18.25 -10.17
N VAL A 3 21.04 -19.27 -9.47
CA VAL A 3 21.83 -20.38 -8.96
C VAL A 3 21.56 -21.58 -9.86
N THR A 4 22.61 -22.24 -10.32
CA THR A 4 22.49 -23.54 -10.98
C THR A 4 22.66 -24.61 -9.92
N ILE A 5 21.66 -25.48 -9.79
CA ILE A 5 21.72 -26.66 -8.92
C ILE A 5 21.96 -27.86 -9.84
N ASP A 6 22.97 -28.69 -9.46
CA ASP A 6 23.27 -29.90 -10.20
C ASP A 6 22.07 -30.85 -10.24
N GLN A 7 21.87 -31.53 -11.36
CA GLN A 7 20.73 -32.44 -11.57
C GLN A 7 20.66 -33.62 -10.57
N HIS A 8 21.77 -33.91 -9.90
CA HIS A 8 21.84 -34.97 -8.87
C HIS A 8 21.62 -34.42 -7.44
N THR A 9 21.40 -33.11 -7.31
CA THR A 9 21.16 -32.48 -6.01
C THR A 9 19.66 -32.21 -5.87
N GLU A 10 18.97 -33.01 -5.05
CA GLU A 10 17.53 -32.85 -4.82
C GLU A 10 17.21 -31.72 -3.85
N ILE A 11 18.06 -31.47 -2.86
CA ILE A 11 17.87 -30.48 -1.80
C ILE A 11 19.17 -29.73 -1.55
N VAL A 12 19.06 -28.42 -1.38
CA VAL A 12 20.14 -27.57 -0.89
C VAL A 12 19.76 -27.11 0.52
N ASP A 13 20.54 -27.51 1.51
CA ASP A 13 20.28 -27.21 2.91
C ASP A 13 20.44 -25.71 3.22
N ALA A 14 19.73 -25.26 4.24
CA ALA A 14 19.89 -23.91 4.78
C ALA A 14 21.33 -23.68 5.25
N GLY A 15 21.97 -22.60 4.81
CA GLY A 15 23.36 -22.28 5.12
C GLY A 15 24.39 -22.86 4.16
N ALA A 16 23.98 -23.68 3.18
CA ALA A 16 24.88 -24.16 2.14
C ALA A 16 25.40 -23.01 1.28
N ARG A 17 26.69 -23.06 0.91
CA ARG A 17 27.28 -22.09 -0.02
C ARG A 17 26.89 -22.45 -1.43
N VAL A 18 26.29 -21.49 -2.13
CA VAL A 18 25.91 -21.64 -3.55
C VAL A 18 26.61 -20.59 -4.41
N GLN A 19 26.89 -20.95 -5.66
CA GLN A 19 27.46 -20.05 -6.62
C GLN A 19 26.36 -19.31 -7.35
N VAL A 20 26.32 -17.98 -7.25
CA VAL A 20 25.32 -17.13 -7.90
C VAL A 20 25.93 -16.52 -9.16
N ARG A 21 25.36 -16.85 -10.33
CA ARG A 21 25.68 -16.17 -11.58
C ARG A 21 24.89 -14.88 -11.67
N LEU A 22 25.61 -13.76 -11.78
CA LEU A 22 24.99 -12.45 -11.90
C LEU A 22 24.48 -12.21 -13.33
N ILE A 23 23.29 -11.63 -13.45
CA ILE A 23 22.72 -11.19 -14.73
C ILE A 23 23.08 -9.72 -14.89
N GLY A 24 23.91 -9.42 -15.88
CA GLY A 24 24.46 -8.08 -16.12
C GLY A 24 25.86 -7.89 -15.56
N GLY A 25 26.38 -6.68 -15.72
CA GLY A 25 27.73 -6.34 -15.32
C GLY A 25 27.91 -6.18 -13.80
N ARG A 26 28.46 -5.08 -13.36
CA ARG A 26 28.71 -4.80 -11.94
C ARG A 26 27.38 -4.69 -11.17
N ILE A 27 27.12 -5.60 -10.23
CA ILE A 27 26.02 -5.45 -9.25
C ILE A 27 26.59 -4.78 -8.02
N GLU A 28 26.07 -3.60 -7.73
CA GLU A 28 26.34 -2.91 -6.48
C GLU A 28 25.20 -3.19 -5.50
N PRO A 29 25.48 -3.69 -4.29
CA PRO A 29 24.46 -3.86 -3.26
C PRO A 29 23.73 -2.55 -2.96
N ALA A 30 22.49 -2.61 -2.57
CA ALA A 30 21.79 -1.45 -2.05
C ALA A 30 22.39 -1.05 -0.68
N ASP A 31 22.46 0.25 -0.42
CA ASP A 31 22.91 0.78 0.86
C ASP A 31 21.79 0.67 1.91
N LEU A 32 20.55 0.53 1.48
CA LEU A 32 19.36 0.43 2.33
C LEU A 32 18.31 -0.51 1.71
N VAL A 33 17.78 -1.44 2.49
CA VAL A 33 16.69 -2.33 2.10
C VAL A 33 15.42 -1.91 2.82
N ILE A 34 14.38 -1.58 2.05
CA ILE A 34 13.07 -1.17 2.56
C ILE A 34 12.03 -2.21 2.16
N ILE A 35 11.40 -2.86 3.13
CA ILE A 35 10.33 -3.86 2.87
C ILE A 35 9.06 -3.43 3.60
N GLY A 36 7.93 -3.30 2.89
CA GLY A 36 6.69 -2.90 3.55
C GLY A 36 5.59 -2.48 2.62
N SER A 37 4.76 -1.57 3.10
CA SER A 37 3.66 -1.03 2.32
C SER A 37 4.15 0.00 1.31
N HIS A 38 3.60 -0.01 0.10
CA HIS A 38 3.85 1.04 -0.89
C HIS A 38 3.10 2.33 -0.52
N CYS A 39 3.80 3.45 -0.69
CA CYS A 39 3.18 4.77 -0.63
C CYS A 39 3.95 5.75 -1.52
N VAL A 40 3.23 6.68 -2.15
CA VAL A 40 3.82 7.76 -2.97
C VAL A 40 4.81 8.61 -2.18
N GLY A 41 4.54 8.82 -0.87
CA GLY A 41 5.47 9.51 0.03
C GLY A 41 6.78 8.74 0.21
N LEU A 42 6.73 7.40 0.26
CA LEU A 42 7.94 6.58 0.29
C LEU A 42 8.74 6.73 -1.00
N ASP A 43 8.10 6.77 -2.17
CA ASP A 43 8.77 6.99 -3.45
C ASP A 43 9.54 8.33 -3.47
N LEU A 44 8.95 9.38 -2.89
CA LEU A 44 9.62 10.68 -2.74
C LEU A 44 10.82 10.61 -1.81
N VAL A 45 10.71 9.89 -0.69
CA VAL A 45 11.83 9.66 0.25
C VAL A 45 12.96 8.91 -0.45
N VAL A 46 12.65 7.80 -1.11
CA VAL A 46 13.64 7.01 -1.87
C VAL A 46 14.31 7.85 -2.96
N GLY A 47 13.53 8.67 -3.68
CA GLY A 47 14.09 9.61 -4.66
C GLY A 47 15.02 10.66 -4.05
N LYS A 48 14.76 11.12 -2.82
CA LYS A 48 15.70 12.03 -2.10
C LYS A 48 16.95 11.31 -1.64
N LEU A 49 16.83 10.09 -1.12
CA LEU A 49 17.97 9.26 -0.72
C LEU A 49 18.90 9.02 -1.91
N LEU A 50 18.36 8.67 -3.07
CA LEU A 50 19.15 8.46 -4.28
C LEU A 50 19.91 9.72 -4.72
N ARG A 51 19.28 10.90 -4.65
CA ARG A 51 19.97 12.18 -4.92
C ARG A 51 21.07 12.49 -3.90
N GLY A 52 20.94 11.97 -2.67
CA GLY A 52 21.99 12.02 -1.64
C GLY A 52 23.06 10.94 -1.76
N GLY A 53 23.03 10.12 -2.81
CA GLY A 53 23.99 9.04 -3.04
C GLY A 53 23.67 7.73 -2.32
N ILE A 54 22.52 7.63 -1.67
CA ILE A 54 22.06 6.41 -0.97
C ILE A 54 21.12 5.60 -1.88
N ARG A 55 21.51 4.40 -2.22
CA ARG A 55 20.72 3.49 -3.06
C ARG A 55 19.84 2.63 -2.20
N ALA A 56 18.53 2.81 -2.30
CA ALA A 56 17.55 1.99 -1.60
C ALA A 56 16.95 0.93 -2.53
N LYS A 57 16.84 -0.31 -2.02
CA LYS A 57 16.04 -1.38 -2.63
C LYS A 57 14.70 -1.45 -1.92
N THR A 58 13.61 -1.34 -2.67
CA THR A 58 12.25 -1.41 -2.11
C THR A 58 11.54 -2.69 -2.51
N MET A 59 10.81 -3.31 -1.57
CA MET A 59 9.94 -4.46 -1.81
C MET A 59 8.57 -4.19 -1.19
N HIS A 60 7.52 -4.24 -2.02
CA HIS A 60 6.16 -3.91 -1.62
C HIS A 60 5.36 -5.17 -1.28
N VAL A 61 5.30 -5.50 0.01
CA VAL A 61 4.65 -6.72 0.55
C VAL A 61 3.49 -6.40 1.52
N GLY A 62 3.15 -5.10 1.65
CA GLY A 62 2.17 -4.61 2.63
C GLY A 62 2.76 -4.43 4.04
N SER A 63 2.00 -3.76 4.91
CA SER A 63 2.47 -3.39 6.25
C SER A 63 2.78 -4.61 7.13
N THR A 64 1.93 -5.64 7.12
CA THR A 64 2.14 -6.85 7.91
C THR A 64 3.35 -7.64 7.44
N GLY A 65 3.54 -7.76 6.11
CA GLY A 65 4.72 -8.41 5.54
C GLY A 65 6.01 -7.64 5.85
N GLY A 66 5.97 -6.30 5.80
CA GLY A 66 7.09 -5.43 6.15
C GLY A 66 7.48 -5.58 7.62
N LEU A 67 6.51 -5.53 8.53
CA LEU A 67 6.76 -5.73 9.97
C LEU A 67 7.35 -7.12 10.25
N ALA A 68 6.86 -8.16 9.58
CA ALA A 68 7.41 -9.49 9.71
C ALA A 68 8.86 -9.57 9.20
N ALA A 69 9.18 -8.90 8.09
CA ALA A 69 10.54 -8.80 7.56
C ALA A 69 11.48 -8.07 8.53
N ALA A 70 11.03 -6.95 9.12
CA ALA A 70 11.80 -6.22 10.13
C ALA A 70 12.09 -7.09 11.36
N LYS A 71 11.10 -7.83 11.86
CA LYS A 71 11.27 -8.77 12.99
C LYS A 71 12.27 -9.90 12.70
N ARG A 72 12.46 -10.27 11.43
CA ARG A 72 13.45 -11.28 11.02
C ARG A 72 14.81 -10.68 10.63
N GLY A 73 14.98 -9.35 10.70
CA GLY A 73 16.20 -8.69 10.25
C GLY A 73 16.45 -8.76 8.74
N GLU A 74 15.41 -8.90 7.94
CA GLU A 74 15.51 -9.01 6.48
C GLU A 74 15.51 -7.65 5.77
N CYS A 75 15.26 -6.55 6.49
CA CYS A 75 15.31 -5.18 5.98
C CYS A 75 15.84 -4.23 7.04
N ASP A 76 16.35 -3.09 6.58
CA ASP A 76 16.79 -1.99 7.43
C ASP A 76 15.61 -1.12 7.86
N VAL A 77 14.59 -1.00 7.00
CA VAL A 77 13.41 -0.17 7.24
C VAL A 77 12.15 -0.89 6.75
N ALA A 78 11.09 -0.89 7.57
CA ALA A 78 9.76 -1.32 7.14
C ALA A 78 8.77 -0.15 7.15
N GLY A 79 8.13 0.14 6.00
CA GLY A 79 7.04 1.11 5.91
C GLY A 79 5.71 0.47 6.33
N ILE A 80 5.04 1.02 7.34
CA ILE A 80 3.81 0.47 7.88
C ILE A 80 2.73 1.53 8.16
N HIS A 81 1.46 1.12 8.13
CA HIS A 81 0.29 1.94 8.50
C HIS A 81 -0.81 1.02 9.07
N LEU A 82 -0.58 0.47 10.24
CA LEU A 82 -1.47 -0.48 10.89
C LEU A 82 -2.14 0.18 12.09
N MET A 83 -3.45 0.29 12.02
CA MET A 83 -4.26 0.85 13.10
C MET A 83 -4.62 -0.25 14.11
N ASP A 84 -4.48 0.06 15.37
CA ASP A 84 -5.04 -0.73 16.46
C ASP A 84 -6.56 -0.50 16.50
N PRO A 85 -7.40 -1.52 16.26
CA PRO A 85 -8.84 -1.35 16.26
C PRO A 85 -9.42 -1.00 17.63
N ALA A 86 -8.73 -1.29 18.74
CA ALA A 86 -9.19 -1.01 20.09
C ALA A 86 -8.95 0.44 20.50
N THR A 87 -7.81 1.02 20.10
CA THR A 87 -7.38 2.37 20.54
C THR A 87 -7.43 3.41 19.44
N GLY A 88 -7.47 2.99 18.15
CA GLY A 88 -7.32 3.86 17.00
C GLY A 88 -5.87 4.34 16.75
N ALA A 89 -4.92 3.97 17.62
CA ALA A 89 -3.52 4.33 17.49
C ALA A 89 -2.87 3.58 16.32
N TYR A 90 -1.91 4.24 15.66
CA TYR A 90 -1.17 3.62 14.55
C TYR A 90 0.17 3.09 15.01
N ASN A 91 0.50 1.89 14.56
CA ASN A 91 1.83 1.25 14.52
C ASN A 91 2.47 0.92 15.87
N THR A 92 2.23 1.69 16.94
CA THR A 92 2.89 1.56 18.24
C THR A 92 2.63 0.23 18.95
N HIS A 93 1.41 -0.31 18.82
CA HIS A 93 0.99 -1.57 19.47
C HIS A 93 1.69 -2.82 18.92
N LEU A 94 2.44 -2.70 17.83
CA LEU A 94 3.09 -3.81 17.12
C LEU A 94 4.60 -3.88 17.40
N LEU A 95 5.14 -2.89 18.08
CA LEU A 95 6.56 -2.79 18.37
C LEU A 95 6.98 -3.81 19.44
N THR A 96 8.21 -4.25 19.35
CA THR A 96 8.92 -5.03 20.35
C THR A 96 10.16 -4.24 20.77
N ASP A 97 10.82 -4.65 21.85
CA ASP A 97 12.04 -3.98 22.34
C ASP A 97 13.18 -3.94 21.30
N ALA A 98 13.12 -4.81 20.30
CA ALA A 98 14.11 -4.88 19.23
C ALA A 98 13.80 -3.95 18.04
N LEU A 99 12.67 -3.23 18.04
CA LEU A 99 12.22 -2.40 16.93
C LEU A 99 11.88 -0.98 17.41
N ALA A 100 12.37 0.01 16.67
CA ALA A 100 12.06 1.40 16.94
C ALA A 100 11.11 1.98 15.87
N LEU A 101 10.21 2.88 16.29
CA LEU A 101 9.33 3.60 15.38
C LEU A 101 9.95 4.95 15.03
N VAL A 102 10.18 5.17 13.76
CA VAL A 102 10.52 6.48 13.20
C VAL A 102 9.26 7.10 12.63
N ALA A 103 8.88 8.26 13.17
CA ALA A 103 7.69 8.97 12.73
C ALA A 103 7.79 9.36 11.24
N GLY A 104 6.78 9.01 10.49
CA GLY A 104 6.67 9.35 9.08
C GLY A 104 5.72 10.52 8.84
N TYR A 105 4.60 10.29 8.16
CA TYR A 105 3.67 11.34 7.76
C TYR A 105 2.21 10.88 7.84
N GLY A 106 1.32 11.88 8.02
CA GLY A 106 -0.12 11.71 7.88
C GLY A 106 -0.53 11.70 6.41
N ARG A 107 -1.59 10.97 6.10
CA ARG A 107 -2.26 10.99 4.80
C ARG A 107 -3.75 10.78 5.00
N MET A 108 -4.56 11.38 4.12
CA MET A 108 -6.01 11.26 4.17
C MET A 108 -6.49 10.18 3.22
N GLN A 109 -7.20 9.17 3.71
CA GLN A 109 -7.97 8.24 2.89
C GLN A 109 -9.37 8.79 2.65
N GLY A 110 -9.89 8.55 1.46
CA GLY A 110 -11.23 9.04 1.09
C GLY A 110 -11.74 8.40 -0.19
N VAL A 111 -12.99 8.73 -0.48
CA VAL A 111 -13.66 8.33 -1.73
C VAL A 111 -13.13 9.17 -2.88
N VAL A 112 -12.67 8.51 -3.93
CA VAL A 112 -12.24 9.14 -5.20
C VAL A 112 -13.27 8.87 -6.29
N TYR A 113 -13.59 9.89 -7.07
CA TYR A 113 -14.58 9.83 -8.14
C TYR A 113 -14.29 10.88 -9.23
N ARG A 114 -14.90 10.74 -10.40
CA ARG A 114 -14.76 11.75 -11.45
C ARG A 114 -15.58 12.99 -11.12
N ARG A 115 -14.98 14.17 -11.29
CA ARG A 115 -15.67 15.46 -11.08
C ARG A 115 -16.96 15.54 -11.88
N GLY A 116 -18.00 16.15 -11.29
CA GLY A 116 -19.31 16.32 -11.91
C GLY A 116 -20.26 15.13 -11.75
N ASP A 117 -19.86 14.07 -11.04
CA ASP A 117 -20.76 12.96 -10.74
C ASP A 117 -21.70 13.35 -9.58
N ALA A 118 -22.98 13.57 -9.91
CA ALA A 118 -24.00 14.02 -8.96
C ALA A 118 -24.26 13.06 -7.79
N ARG A 119 -23.83 11.80 -7.89
CA ARG A 119 -23.93 10.82 -6.79
C ARG A 119 -22.99 11.18 -5.64
N PHE A 120 -21.92 11.91 -5.93
CA PHE A 120 -20.84 12.23 -4.98
C PHE A 120 -20.72 13.73 -4.68
N GLU A 121 -21.00 14.61 -5.65
CA GLU A 121 -20.80 16.05 -5.50
C GLU A 121 -21.62 16.64 -4.35
N GLY A 122 -20.95 17.47 -3.52
CA GLY A 122 -21.57 18.20 -2.40
C GLY A 122 -22.00 17.34 -1.22
N ARG A 123 -21.54 16.07 -1.14
CA ARG A 123 -21.91 15.11 -0.08
C ARG A 123 -20.74 14.85 0.86
N THR A 124 -21.05 14.29 2.02
CA THR A 124 -20.05 13.58 2.84
C THR A 124 -19.68 12.26 2.15
N ALA A 125 -18.55 11.66 2.53
CA ALA A 125 -18.12 10.39 1.94
C ALA A 125 -19.15 9.26 2.21
N GLU A 126 -19.73 9.25 3.42
CA GLU A 126 -20.74 8.27 3.83
C GLU A 126 -22.05 8.43 3.04
N ASP A 127 -22.50 9.68 2.84
CA ASP A 127 -23.71 9.97 2.07
C ASP A 127 -23.51 9.66 0.59
N ALA A 128 -22.34 9.97 0.05
CA ALA A 128 -21.98 9.66 -1.33
C ALA A 128 -21.96 8.15 -1.57
N VAL A 129 -21.35 7.38 -0.66
CA VAL A 129 -21.35 5.90 -0.77
C VAL A 129 -22.76 5.35 -0.61
N ARG A 130 -23.60 5.92 0.25
CA ARG A 130 -25.01 5.53 0.34
C ARG A 130 -25.75 5.76 -0.98
N ALA A 131 -25.54 6.89 -1.62
CA ALA A 131 -26.12 7.19 -2.93
C ALA A 131 -25.61 6.22 -4.02
N ALA A 132 -24.30 5.96 -4.04
CA ALA A 132 -23.70 5.00 -4.96
C ALA A 132 -24.24 3.58 -4.77
N LEU A 133 -24.50 3.16 -3.52
CA LEU A 133 -25.08 1.84 -3.20
C LEU A 133 -26.57 1.71 -3.55
N ALA A 134 -27.26 2.80 -3.74
CA ALA A 134 -28.65 2.82 -4.20
C ALA A 134 -28.78 2.74 -5.73
N ASP A 135 -27.70 2.95 -6.47
CA ASP A 135 -27.63 2.88 -7.92
C ASP A 135 -26.93 1.58 -8.34
N SER A 136 -27.69 0.66 -8.94
CA SER A 136 -27.19 -0.64 -9.40
C SER A 136 -26.15 -0.56 -10.51
N ASP A 137 -26.10 0.56 -11.22
CA ASP A 137 -25.17 0.78 -12.32
C ASP A 137 -23.88 1.46 -11.84
N CYS A 138 -23.85 1.94 -10.59
CA CYS A 138 -22.68 2.56 -9.99
C CYS A 138 -21.64 1.51 -9.58
N THR A 139 -20.53 1.46 -10.31
CA THR A 139 -19.48 0.48 -10.11
C THR A 139 -18.34 1.03 -9.26
N MET A 140 -17.84 0.20 -8.36
CA MET A 140 -16.63 0.52 -7.60
C MET A 140 -15.41 -0.26 -8.07
N VAL A 141 -14.23 0.21 -7.68
CA VAL A 141 -13.00 -0.56 -7.66
C VAL A 141 -12.51 -0.69 -6.21
N SER A 142 -12.21 -1.92 -5.81
CA SER A 142 -11.82 -2.24 -4.45
C SER A 142 -10.30 -2.37 -4.30
N ARG A 143 -9.86 -2.60 -3.07
CA ARG A 143 -8.48 -2.93 -2.73
C ARG A 143 -8.35 -4.41 -2.39
N ASN A 144 -7.15 -4.94 -2.55
CA ASN A 144 -6.84 -6.33 -2.21
C ASN A 144 -7.09 -6.61 -0.72
N ALA A 145 -7.51 -7.83 -0.44
CA ALA A 145 -7.62 -8.33 0.93
C ALA A 145 -6.29 -8.16 1.69
N GLY A 146 -6.38 -7.83 2.98
CA GLY A 146 -5.23 -7.58 3.86
C GLY A 146 -4.64 -6.16 3.76
N SER A 147 -5.14 -5.28 2.89
CA SER A 147 -4.75 -3.87 2.92
C SER A 147 -5.56 -3.08 3.95
N GLY A 148 -4.94 -2.10 4.63
CA GLY A 148 -5.65 -1.22 5.57
C GLY A 148 -6.81 -0.47 4.92
N THR A 149 -6.68 -0.04 3.66
CA THR A 149 -7.76 0.58 2.90
C THR A 149 -8.93 -0.37 2.68
N ARG A 150 -8.68 -1.68 2.52
CA ARG A 150 -9.76 -2.67 2.39
C ARG A 150 -10.58 -2.77 3.66
N VAL A 151 -9.96 -2.69 4.83
CA VAL A 151 -10.66 -2.66 6.11
C VAL A 151 -11.62 -1.45 6.17
N ILE A 152 -11.16 -0.27 5.74
CA ILE A 152 -12.00 0.94 5.65
C ILE A 152 -13.17 0.75 4.68
N ILE A 153 -12.91 0.18 3.50
CA ILE A 153 -13.95 -0.14 2.52
C ILE A 153 -15.00 -1.07 3.14
N ASP A 154 -14.58 -2.15 3.77
CA ASP A 154 -15.50 -3.13 4.36
C ASP A 154 -16.32 -2.54 5.53
N GLN A 155 -15.72 -1.68 6.34
CA GLN A 155 -16.46 -0.91 7.37
C GLN A 155 -17.50 0.03 6.76
N LEU A 156 -17.14 0.74 5.69
CA LEU A 156 -18.02 1.68 4.99
C LEU A 156 -19.21 0.98 4.30
N LEU A 157 -18.97 -0.19 3.73
CA LEU A 157 -19.98 -0.97 3.01
C LEU A 157 -20.84 -1.86 3.93
N GLY A 158 -20.34 -2.25 5.09
CA GLY A 158 -20.95 -3.26 5.94
C GLY A 158 -21.10 -4.60 5.20
N ALA A 159 -22.31 -5.16 5.17
CA ALA A 159 -22.61 -6.41 4.48
C ALA A 159 -22.83 -6.24 2.96
N ARG A 160 -22.90 -5.00 2.46
CA ARG A 160 -23.18 -4.72 1.04
C ARG A 160 -21.99 -5.02 0.16
N ARG A 161 -22.27 -5.51 -1.04
CA ARG A 161 -21.23 -5.83 -2.05
C ARG A 161 -21.68 -5.26 -3.40
N PRO A 162 -21.41 -3.95 -3.66
CA PRO A 162 -21.82 -3.30 -4.91
C PRO A 162 -21.08 -3.86 -6.13
N PRO A 163 -21.55 -3.56 -7.35
CA PRO A 163 -20.85 -3.90 -8.57
C PRO A 163 -19.38 -3.44 -8.50
N GLY A 164 -18.47 -4.28 -8.95
CA GLY A 164 -17.03 -3.99 -8.92
C GLY A 164 -16.30 -4.27 -7.58
N TYR A 165 -17.02 -4.60 -6.49
CA TYR A 165 -16.35 -4.96 -5.20
C TYR A 165 -15.32 -6.08 -5.34
N GLY A 166 -15.55 -7.04 -6.21
CA GLY A 166 -14.63 -8.15 -6.52
C GLY A 166 -13.41 -7.71 -7.36
N VAL A 167 -13.45 -6.54 -8.00
CA VAL A 167 -12.34 -5.99 -8.78
C VAL A 167 -11.34 -5.34 -7.82
N GLN A 168 -10.26 -6.06 -7.53
CA GLN A 168 -9.29 -5.68 -6.51
C GLN A 168 -7.99 -5.15 -7.11
N THR A 169 -7.51 -4.04 -6.60
CA THR A 169 -6.23 -3.42 -6.99
C THR A 169 -5.25 -3.44 -5.83
N ARG A 170 -3.95 -3.42 -6.15
CA ARG A 170 -2.87 -3.50 -5.15
C ARG A 170 -2.29 -2.15 -4.72
N SER A 171 -2.72 -1.04 -5.34
CA SER A 171 -2.20 0.30 -5.00
C SER A 171 -3.27 1.36 -5.11
N HIS A 172 -3.07 2.50 -4.44
CA HIS A 172 -3.94 3.68 -4.57
C HIS A 172 -3.91 4.24 -5.99
N ASN A 173 -2.75 4.20 -6.66
CA ASN A 173 -2.61 4.62 -8.06
C ASN A 173 -3.49 3.78 -9.00
N ALA A 174 -3.57 2.46 -8.78
CA ALA A 174 -4.41 1.59 -9.60
C ALA A 174 -5.90 1.84 -9.38
N VAL A 175 -6.32 2.21 -8.15
CA VAL A 175 -7.69 2.68 -7.88
C VAL A 175 -7.98 3.96 -8.68
N ALA A 176 -7.12 4.96 -8.51
CA ALA A 176 -7.31 6.25 -9.17
C ALA A 176 -7.29 6.13 -10.70
N ALA A 177 -6.39 5.31 -11.26
CA ALA A 177 -6.35 5.03 -12.68
C ALA A 177 -7.65 4.38 -13.19
N ALA A 178 -8.21 3.41 -12.46
CA ALA A 178 -9.46 2.76 -12.83
C ALA A 178 -10.62 3.76 -12.87
N VAL A 179 -10.70 4.66 -11.89
CA VAL A 179 -11.74 5.71 -11.83
C VAL A 179 -11.52 6.76 -12.92
N ALA A 180 -10.30 7.26 -13.09
CA ALA A 180 -9.99 8.27 -14.09
C ALA A 180 -10.27 7.79 -15.54
N GLN A 181 -10.04 6.51 -15.80
CA GLN A 181 -10.28 5.86 -17.09
C GLN A 181 -11.73 5.39 -17.30
N GLY A 182 -12.63 5.64 -16.36
CA GLY A 182 -14.02 5.21 -16.47
C GLY A 182 -14.27 3.71 -16.34
N ARG A 183 -13.30 2.95 -15.84
CA ARG A 183 -13.46 1.50 -15.57
C ARG A 183 -14.20 1.21 -14.26
N ALA A 184 -14.30 2.22 -13.42
CA ALA A 184 -15.14 2.25 -12.23
C ALA A 184 -15.61 3.71 -12.03
N ASP A 185 -16.72 3.89 -11.31
CA ASP A 185 -17.22 5.23 -10.97
C ASP A 185 -16.53 5.80 -9.76
N TRP A 186 -16.19 4.95 -8.79
CA TRP A 186 -15.55 5.34 -7.54
C TRP A 186 -14.66 4.26 -6.94
N GLY A 187 -13.89 4.66 -5.93
CA GLY A 187 -13.09 3.77 -5.10
C GLY A 187 -12.57 4.51 -3.87
N VAL A 188 -11.72 3.84 -3.07
CA VAL A 188 -11.08 4.48 -1.91
C VAL A 188 -9.58 4.55 -2.14
N ALA A 189 -9.05 5.77 -2.07
CA ALA A 189 -7.62 6.04 -2.23
C ALA A 189 -7.19 7.18 -1.30
N ILE A 190 -5.92 7.60 -1.40
CA ILE A 190 -5.40 8.75 -0.66
C ILE A 190 -5.54 10.04 -1.47
N ASP A 191 -5.67 11.17 -0.78
CA ASP A 191 -5.88 12.50 -1.35
C ASP A 191 -4.80 12.93 -2.34
N THR A 192 -3.54 12.62 -2.06
CA THR A 192 -2.39 12.94 -2.93
C THR A 192 -2.49 12.23 -4.28
N VAL A 193 -2.99 10.99 -4.29
CA VAL A 193 -3.21 10.23 -5.52
C VAL A 193 -4.43 10.75 -6.27
N ALA A 194 -5.52 11.07 -5.56
CA ALA A 194 -6.69 11.70 -6.20
C ALA A 194 -6.32 12.97 -6.97
N ARG A 195 -5.53 13.85 -6.34
CA ARG A 195 -5.00 15.08 -6.97
C ARG A 195 -4.15 14.80 -8.21
N ALA A 196 -3.25 13.83 -8.12
CA ALA A 196 -2.35 13.46 -9.22
C ALA A 196 -3.13 12.96 -10.47
N TYR A 197 -4.30 12.37 -10.28
CA TYR A 197 -5.17 11.88 -11.36
C TYR A 197 -6.30 12.84 -11.71
N GLY A 198 -6.34 14.08 -11.16
CA GLY A 198 -7.37 15.06 -11.42
C GLY A 198 -8.77 14.68 -10.92
N LEU A 199 -8.86 13.72 -10.01
CA LEU A 199 -10.11 13.23 -9.44
C LEU A 199 -10.62 14.17 -8.34
N ALA A 200 -11.91 14.11 -8.07
CA ALA A 200 -12.53 14.66 -6.87
C ALA A 200 -12.32 13.71 -5.69
N PHE A 201 -12.41 14.24 -4.48
CA PHE A 201 -12.07 13.53 -3.26
C PHE A 201 -12.98 13.91 -2.10
N LEU A 202 -13.55 12.92 -1.42
CA LEU A 202 -14.30 13.11 -0.17
C LEU A 202 -13.52 12.42 0.96
N PRO A 203 -13.09 13.17 1.98
CA PRO A 203 -12.27 12.64 3.07
C PRO A 203 -13.06 11.65 3.94
N LEU A 204 -12.43 10.57 4.36
CA LEU A 204 -12.98 9.54 5.25
C LEU A 204 -12.21 9.46 6.56
N ARG A 205 -10.89 9.22 6.46
CA ARG A 205 -10.06 8.95 7.64
C ARG A 205 -8.63 9.38 7.40
N GLU A 206 -8.08 10.06 8.40
CA GLU A 206 -6.64 10.28 8.49
C GLU A 206 -5.95 8.98 8.96
N GLU A 207 -4.79 8.68 8.38
CA GLU A 207 -3.93 7.57 8.80
C GLU A 207 -2.48 8.02 8.90
N ARG A 208 -1.71 7.28 9.70
CA ARG A 208 -0.27 7.48 9.87
C ARG A 208 0.49 6.41 9.09
N TYR A 209 1.41 6.85 8.25
CA TYR A 209 2.41 6.00 7.62
C TYR A 209 3.75 6.26 8.29
N ASP A 210 4.27 5.29 9.02
CA ASP A 210 5.50 5.39 9.77
C ASP A 210 6.50 4.33 9.31
N PHE A 211 7.71 4.44 9.83
CA PHE A 211 8.80 3.52 9.53
C PHE A 211 9.21 2.76 10.79
N VAL A 212 9.48 1.46 10.64
CA VAL A 212 10.04 0.61 11.67
C VAL A 212 11.47 0.27 11.27
N VAL A 213 12.40 0.43 12.20
CA VAL A 213 13.83 0.15 12.05
C VAL A 213 14.28 -0.81 13.14
#